data_dd2fac0628a417c5b80cb502d30095e5
#
_entry.id   dd2fac0628a417c5b80cb502d30095e5
#
_cell.length_a   1.000
_cell.length_b   1.000
_cell.length_c   1.000
_cell.angle_alpha   90.00
_cell.angle_beta   90.00
_cell.angle_gamma   90.00
#
_symmetry.space_group_name_H-M   'P 1'
#
loop_
_entity.id
_entity.type
_entity.pdbx_description
1 polymer ?
#
loop_
_entity_poly.entity_id
_entity_poly.type
_entity_poly.pdbx_seq_one_letter_code
_entity_poly.pdbx_strand_id
1 'polypeptide(L)'
;MPRIQRIELHKCEEIPASAKEVWALLTDWAGMLRWTQSAKRGGALGGLVKCELIGDPDKVPRTRRMTLDSGATVDEELFYQNDETKRIYYRKDDTFGTSGYIASSYIDEIDDHRCRLHILSWFDAGPKVDGPAAAARFETIYEGIFGGFRSYFSP
;
A
#
# COMPACT_ATOMS: atom_id res chain seq x y z
N MET A 1 20.33 -25.61 -3.02
CA MET A 1 20.51 -24.15 -3.12
C MET A 1 19.20 -23.47 -2.88
N PRO A 2 19.14 -22.55 -1.90
CA PRO A 2 17.94 -21.72 -1.71
C PRO A 2 17.73 -20.88 -2.98
N ARG A 3 16.52 -20.92 -3.48
CA ARG A 3 16.16 -20.18 -4.70
C ARG A 3 15.54 -18.84 -4.36
N ILE A 4 15.97 -17.80 -5.10
CA ILE A 4 15.22 -16.54 -5.15
C ILE A 4 14.12 -16.74 -6.19
N GLN A 5 12.90 -16.35 -5.80
CA GLN A 5 11.73 -16.41 -6.67
C GLN A 5 11.21 -15.01 -6.92
N ARG A 6 10.98 -14.66 -8.18
CA ARG A 6 10.25 -13.44 -8.54
C ARG A 6 8.76 -13.67 -8.32
N ILE A 7 8.14 -12.82 -7.51
CA ILE A 7 6.71 -12.87 -7.21
C ILE A 7 6.04 -11.65 -7.82
N GLU A 8 4.89 -11.88 -8.43
CA GLU A 8 4.00 -10.82 -8.92
C GLU A 8 2.63 -11.01 -8.29
N LEU A 9 2.05 -9.94 -7.77
CA LEU A 9 0.71 -9.94 -7.18
C LEU A 9 -0.15 -8.86 -7.83
N HIS A 10 -1.43 -9.17 -8.02
CA HIS A 10 -2.44 -8.21 -8.44
C HIS A 10 -3.71 -8.46 -7.64
N LYS A 11 -4.11 -7.48 -6.86
CA LYS A 11 -5.37 -7.50 -6.12
C LYS A 11 -6.15 -6.24 -6.46
N CYS A 12 -7.47 -6.34 -6.45
CA CYS A 12 -8.33 -5.17 -6.60
C CYS A 12 -9.63 -5.35 -5.82
N GLU A 13 -10.19 -4.23 -5.42
CA GLU A 13 -11.43 -4.18 -4.67
C GLU A 13 -12.24 -2.96 -5.07
N GLU A 14 -13.55 -3.09 -5.01
CA GLU A 14 -14.47 -1.97 -5.18
C GLU A 14 -14.51 -1.13 -3.91
N ILE A 15 -14.40 0.19 -4.06
CA ILE A 15 -14.45 1.17 -2.97
C ILE A 15 -15.71 2.03 -3.16
N PRO A 16 -16.52 2.23 -2.11
CA PRO A 16 -17.78 2.98 -2.21
C PRO A 16 -17.56 4.49 -2.15
N ALA A 17 -16.76 5.01 -3.07
CA ALA A 17 -16.45 6.44 -3.22
C ALA A 17 -16.03 6.70 -4.66
N SER A 18 -16.07 7.97 -5.06
CA SER A 18 -15.62 8.35 -6.40
C SER A 18 -14.12 8.11 -6.57
N ALA A 19 -13.67 7.92 -7.80
CA ALA A 19 -12.25 7.81 -8.11
C ALA A 19 -11.47 9.03 -7.62
N LYS A 20 -12.05 10.21 -7.72
CA LYS A 20 -11.43 11.46 -7.25
C LYS A 20 -11.20 11.46 -5.73
N GLU A 21 -12.19 11.01 -4.95
CA GLU A 21 -12.09 10.94 -3.49
C GLU A 21 -11.05 9.91 -3.05
N VAL A 22 -11.04 8.74 -3.67
CA VAL A 22 -10.09 7.67 -3.35
C VAL A 22 -8.67 8.10 -3.76
N TRP A 23 -8.53 8.77 -4.90
CA TRP A 23 -7.24 9.30 -5.35
C TRP A 23 -6.66 10.32 -4.37
N ALA A 24 -7.49 11.23 -3.88
CA ALA A 24 -7.06 12.22 -2.89
C ALA A 24 -6.55 11.56 -1.60
N LEU A 25 -7.23 10.52 -1.13
CA LEU A 25 -6.81 9.77 0.05
C LEU A 25 -5.52 8.96 -0.20
N LEU A 26 -5.42 8.32 -1.35
CA LEU A 26 -4.26 7.52 -1.73
C LEU A 26 -2.99 8.37 -1.86
N THR A 27 -3.09 9.55 -2.44
CA THR A 27 -1.95 10.43 -2.72
C THR A 27 -1.55 11.32 -1.55
N ASP A 28 -2.36 11.39 -0.52
CA ASP A 28 -1.96 11.95 0.78
C ASP A 28 -1.05 10.94 1.47
N TRP A 29 0.20 10.91 1.02
CA TRP A 29 1.12 9.79 1.22
C TRP A 29 1.40 9.45 2.67
N ALA A 30 1.54 10.46 3.53
CA ALA A 30 1.74 10.25 4.97
C ALA A 30 0.43 10.21 5.77
N GLY A 31 -0.71 10.32 5.11
CA GLY A 31 -2.02 10.32 5.75
C GLY A 31 -2.59 8.93 6.06
N MET A 32 -1.78 7.90 6.05
CA MET A 32 -2.21 6.50 6.24
C MET A 32 -3.02 6.28 7.51
N LEU A 33 -2.67 6.95 8.60
CA LEU A 33 -3.35 6.72 9.89
C LEU A 33 -4.84 7.06 9.83
N ARG A 34 -5.26 7.94 8.91
CA ARG A 34 -6.68 8.28 8.75
C ARG A 34 -7.53 7.08 8.35
N TRP A 35 -7.02 6.27 7.42
CA TRP A 35 -7.77 5.11 6.94
C TRP A 35 -7.33 3.80 7.61
N THR A 36 -6.11 3.68 8.11
CA THR A 36 -5.69 2.51 8.89
C THR A 36 -6.35 2.47 10.25
N GLN A 37 -6.64 3.61 10.85
CA GLN A 37 -7.40 3.70 12.09
C GLN A 37 -8.84 3.20 11.93
N SER A 38 -9.40 3.37 10.74
CA SER A 38 -10.74 2.84 10.42
C SER A 38 -10.76 1.31 10.34
N ALA A 39 -9.61 0.69 10.03
CA ALA A 39 -9.45 -0.76 9.92
C ALA A 39 -9.04 -1.42 11.25
N LYS A 40 -9.26 -0.78 12.36
CA LYS A 40 -8.70 -1.07 13.70
C LYS A 40 -8.95 -2.45 14.29
N ARG A 41 -9.67 -3.31 13.65
CA ARG A 41 -10.06 -4.59 14.25
C ARG A 41 -9.23 -5.74 13.69
N GLY A 42 -7.95 -5.81 14.13
CA GLY A 42 -7.11 -6.97 13.90
C GLY A 42 -6.56 -7.13 12.49
N GLY A 43 -6.50 -6.06 11.73
CA GLY A 43 -5.88 -6.10 10.40
C GLY A 43 -4.36 -6.13 10.47
N ALA A 44 -3.74 -6.54 9.36
CA ALA A 44 -2.28 -6.57 9.18
C ALA A 44 -1.60 -5.20 9.34
N LEU A 45 -2.39 -4.11 9.41
CA LEU A 45 -1.92 -2.75 9.60
C LEU A 45 -2.06 -2.27 11.05
N GLY A 46 -2.51 -3.12 11.97
CA GLY A 46 -2.81 -2.78 13.36
C GLY A 46 -1.58 -2.37 14.19
N GLY A 47 -0.37 -2.68 13.73
CA GLY A 47 0.87 -2.28 14.40
C GLY A 47 1.39 -0.89 14.02
N LEU A 48 0.75 -0.20 13.09
CA LEU A 48 1.17 1.13 12.65
C LEU A 48 0.77 2.20 13.67
N VAL A 49 1.74 2.88 14.25
CA VAL A 49 1.50 3.89 15.29
C VAL A 49 1.85 5.31 14.86
N LYS A 50 2.64 5.47 13.81
CA LYS A 50 3.07 6.76 13.31
C LYS A 50 3.39 6.69 11.83
N CYS A 51 3.09 7.75 11.10
CA CYS A 51 3.46 7.89 9.70
C CYS A 51 3.88 9.34 9.44
N GLU A 52 5.12 9.52 8.98
CA GLU A 52 5.71 10.84 8.77
C GLU A 52 6.08 11.02 7.31
N LEU A 53 5.85 12.23 6.78
CA LEU A 53 6.30 12.60 5.45
C LEU A 53 7.75 13.10 5.50
N ILE A 54 8.56 12.56 4.61
CA ILE A 54 9.93 13.01 4.36
C ILE A 54 9.95 13.57 2.93
N GLY A 55 10.21 14.86 2.81
CA GLY A 55 10.19 15.58 1.54
C GLY A 55 9.01 16.52 1.43
N ASP A 56 8.84 17.09 0.25
CA ASP A 56 7.77 18.05 -0.05
C ASP A 56 6.47 17.27 -0.37
N PRO A 57 5.34 17.59 0.29
CA PRO A 57 4.07 16.89 0.05
C PRO A 57 3.55 17.04 -1.39
N ASP A 58 3.98 18.06 -2.12
CA ASP A 58 3.52 18.37 -3.46
C ASP A 58 4.47 17.86 -4.55
N LYS A 59 5.54 17.17 -4.17
CA LYS A 59 6.58 16.74 -5.12
C LYS A 59 6.77 15.22 -5.11
N VAL A 60 7.35 14.73 -6.18
CA VAL A 60 7.79 13.36 -6.37
C VAL A 60 9.30 13.40 -6.66
N PRO A 61 10.15 12.61 -5.99
CA PRO A 61 9.77 11.60 -4.99
C PRO A 61 9.44 12.21 -3.62
N ARG A 62 8.65 11.48 -2.86
CA ARG A 62 8.44 11.76 -1.45
C ARG A 62 8.28 10.45 -0.69
N THR A 63 8.74 10.43 0.55
CA THR A 63 8.81 9.21 1.35
C THR A 63 7.88 9.31 2.55
N ARG A 64 7.18 8.23 2.86
CA ARG A 64 6.50 8.08 4.15
C ARG A 64 7.29 7.11 5.01
N ARG A 65 7.55 7.51 6.24
CA ARG A 65 8.17 6.65 7.24
C ARG A 65 7.10 6.14 8.18
N MET A 66 6.87 4.84 8.12
CA MET A 66 5.93 4.16 8.99
C MET A 66 6.67 3.65 10.22
N THR A 67 6.13 3.95 11.41
CA THR A 67 6.64 3.40 12.67
C THR A 67 5.65 2.40 13.21
N LEU A 68 6.12 1.21 13.51
CA LEU A 68 5.33 0.14 14.11
C LEU A 68 5.38 0.23 15.63
N ASP A 69 4.45 -0.43 16.31
CA ASP A 69 4.40 -0.49 17.78
C ASP A 69 5.65 -1.10 18.40
N SER A 70 6.37 -1.94 17.66
CA SER A 70 7.69 -2.49 18.07
C SER A 70 8.82 -1.46 18.06
N GLY A 71 8.59 -0.26 17.51
CA GLY A 71 9.62 0.76 17.27
C GLY A 71 10.33 0.61 15.92
N ALA A 72 10.09 -0.47 15.19
CA ALA A 72 10.65 -0.66 13.86
C ALA A 72 10.07 0.35 12.87
N THR A 73 10.87 0.79 11.91
CA THR A 73 10.45 1.72 10.87
C THR A 73 10.56 1.07 9.49
N VAL A 74 9.66 1.45 8.60
CA VAL A 74 9.66 1.05 7.19
C VAL A 74 9.44 2.30 6.34
N ASP A 75 10.34 2.55 5.42
CA ASP A 75 10.22 3.67 4.47
C ASP A 75 9.62 3.19 3.17
N GLU A 76 8.65 3.95 2.67
CA GLU A 76 8.08 3.77 1.33
C GLU A 76 8.22 5.06 0.53
N GLU A 77 8.94 4.97 -0.57
CA GLU A 77 9.17 6.10 -1.47
C GLU A 77 8.19 6.06 -2.64
N LEU A 78 7.35 7.08 -2.73
CA LEU A 78 6.52 7.33 -3.91
C LEU A 78 7.39 8.02 -4.95
N PHE A 79 7.68 7.34 -6.06
CA PHE A 79 8.61 7.85 -7.07
C PHE A 79 7.95 8.19 -8.41
N TYR A 80 6.65 7.93 -8.56
CA TYR A 80 5.86 8.29 -9.74
C TYR A 80 4.43 8.55 -9.33
N GLN A 81 3.85 9.62 -9.87
CA GLN A 81 2.43 9.95 -9.69
C GLN A 81 1.90 10.56 -10.98
N ASN A 82 0.78 10.04 -11.45
CA ASN A 82 0.07 10.58 -12.61
C ASN A 82 -1.38 10.80 -12.23
N ASP A 83 -1.79 12.07 -12.12
CA ASP A 83 -3.13 12.45 -11.67
C ASP A 83 -4.20 12.17 -12.74
N GLU A 84 -3.87 12.18 -14.02
CA GLU A 84 -4.82 11.87 -15.08
C GLU A 84 -5.20 10.40 -15.09
N THR A 85 -4.21 9.52 -15.04
CA THR A 85 -4.43 8.08 -15.04
C THR A 85 -4.71 7.52 -13.66
N LYS A 86 -4.58 8.34 -12.62
CA LYS A 86 -4.73 7.95 -11.22
C LYS A 86 -3.89 6.72 -10.88
N ARG A 87 -2.59 6.85 -11.12
CA ARG A 87 -1.61 5.79 -10.91
C ARG A 87 -0.41 6.32 -10.15
N ILE A 88 0.03 5.57 -9.14
CA ILE A 88 1.29 5.80 -8.44
C ILE A 88 2.18 4.58 -8.56
N TYR A 89 3.50 4.80 -8.46
CA TYR A 89 4.48 3.75 -8.22
C TYR A 89 5.27 4.09 -6.96
N TYR A 90 5.52 3.09 -6.13
CA TYR A 90 6.31 3.27 -4.93
C TYR A 90 7.19 2.04 -4.69
N ARG A 91 8.26 2.24 -3.91
CA ARG A 91 9.16 1.20 -3.47
C ARG A 91 9.31 1.27 -1.97
N LYS A 92 9.69 0.19 -1.34
CA LYS A 92 9.87 0.16 0.11
C LYS A 92 11.13 -0.61 0.51
N ASP A 93 11.55 -0.39 1.76
CA ASP A 93 12.61 -1.15 2.38
C ASP A 93 12.34 -2.66 2.33
N ASP A 94 13.41 -3.43 2.28
CA ASP A 94 13.32 -4.89 2.30
C ASP A 94 12.73 -5.37 3.64
N THR A 95 11.72 -6.21 3.56
CA THR A 95 11.00 -6.73 4.73
C THR A 95 10.60 -8.17 4.51
N PHE A 96 10.40 -8.91 5.58
CA PHE A 96 9.87 -10.29 5.57
C PHE A 96 10.69 -11.28 4.72
N GLY A 97 12.00 -11.06 4.60
CA GLY A 97 12.85 -11.90 3.75
C GLY A 97 12.66 -11.65 2.27
N THR A 98 12.03 -10.56 1.88
CA THR A 98 11.84 -10.14 0.49
C THR A 98 12.72 -8.95 0.16
N SER A 99 12.97 -8.73 -1.12
CA SER A 99 13.79 -7.62 -1.60
C SER A 99 13.25 -7.05 -2.90
N GLY A 100 13.65 -5.80 -3.20
CA GLY A 100 13.32 -5.14 -4.45
C GLY A 100 11.83 -4.89 -4.66
N TYR A 101 11.08 -4.67 -3.59
CA TYR A 101 9.64 -4.44 -3.68
C TYR A 101 9.32 -3.13 -4.40
N ILE A 102 8.56 -3.26 -5.47
CA ILE A 102 7.95 -2.14 -6.20
C ILE A 102 6.45 -2.44 -6.31
N ALA A 103 5.63 -1.44 -6.08
CA ALA A 103 4.19 -1.56 -6.26
C ALA A 103 3.65 -0.41 -7.10
N SER A 104 2.53 -0.69 -7.75
CA SER A 104 1.70 0.29 -8.42
C SER A 104 0.30 0.22 -7.84
N SER A 105 -0.23 1.35 -7.40
CA SER A 105 -1.65 1.45 -7.08
C SER A 105 -2.31 2.36 -8.10
N TYR A 106 -3.45 1.95 -8.61
CA TYR A 106 -4.20 2.75 -9.57
C TYR A 106 -5.70 2.55 -9.39
N ILE A 107 -6.46 3.46 -9.95
CA ILE A 107 -7.91 3.53 -9.74
C ILE A 107 -8.62 3.53 -11.08
N ASP A 108 -9.60 2.61 -11.23
CA ASP A 108 -10.56 2.61 -12.32
C ASP A 108 -11.89 3.18 -11.84
N GLU A 109 -12.41 4.16 -12.54
CA GLU A 109 -13.74 4.69 -12.27
C GLU A 109 -14.82 3.68 -12.69
N ILE A 110 -15.80 3.44 -11.82
CA ILE A 110 -17.00 2.65 -12.14
C ILE A 110 -18.15 3.62 -12.43
N ASP A 111 -18.40 4.54 -11.51
CA ASP A 111 -19.39 5.62 -11.66
C ASP A 111 -19.03 6.76 -10.69
N ASP A 112 -19.92 7.72 -10.50
CA ASP A 112 -19.67 8.89 -9.65
C ASP A 112 -19.54 8.55 -8.16
N HIS A 113 -19.91 7.34 -7.75
CA HIS A 113 -19.97 6.92 -6.34
C HIS A 113 -19.16 5.67 -6.04
N ARG A 114 -18.55 5.05 -7.04
CA ARG A 114 -17.79 3.81 -6.89
C ARG A 114 -16.59 3.81 -7.81
N CYS A 115 -15.52 3.21 -7.34
CA CYS A 115 -14.33 2.96 -8.14
C CYS A 115 -13.71 1.63 -7.74
N ARG A 116 -12.73 1.19 -8.51
CA ARG A 116 -11.95 0.00 -8.20
C ARG A 116 -10.51 0.40 -7.94
N LEU A 117 -10.03 0.07 -6.74
CA LEU A 117 -8.63 0.29 -6.36
C LEU A 117 -7.85 -0.98 -6.64
N HIS A 118 -6.75 -0.85 -7.36
CA HIS A 118 -5.84 -1.94 -7.71
C HIS A 118 -4.51 -1.77 -6.98
N ILE A 119 -3.93 -2.89 -6.58
CA ILE A 119 -2.54 -2.97 -6.11
C ILE A 119 -1.84 -4.05 -6.91
N LEU A 120 -0.80 -3.65 -7.65
CA LEU A 120 0.15 -4.56 -8.30
C LEU A 120 1.48 -4.47 -7.57
N SER A 121 2.15 -5.61 -7.40
CA SER A 121 3.48 -5.57 -6.79
C SER A 121 4.40 -6.62 -7.38
N TRP A 122 5.69 -6.34 -7.32
CA TRP A 122 6.78 -7.18 -7.78
C TRP A 122 7.86 -7.18 -6.71
N PHE A 123 8.34 -8.35 -6.36
CA PHE A 123 9.43 -8.49 -5.39
C PHE A 123 10.11 -9.84 -5.54
N ASP A 124 11.30 -9.96 -4.97
CA ASP A 124 12.01 -11.22 -4.88
C ASP A 124 11.84 -11.81 -3.48
N ALA A 125 11.53 -13.09 -3.40
CA ALA A 125 11.42 -13.82 -2.15
C ALA A 125 12.52 -14.88 -2.06
N GLY A 126 13.12 -15.04 -0.89
CA GLY A 126 14.18 -16.00 -0.63
C GLY A 126 15.54 -15.35 -0.38
N PRO A 127 16.53 -16.16 0.05
CA PRO A 127 16.41 -17.60 0.38
C PRO A 127 15.76 -17.91 1.72
N LYS A 128 15.51 -16.91 2.58
CA LYS A 128 15.04 -17.10 3.96
C LYS A 128 13.53 -17.26 4.10
N VAL A 129 12.78 -16.97 3.04
CA VAL A 129 11.31 -17.11 3.02
C VAL A 129 10.91 -17.72 1.69
N ASP A 130 9.92 -18.60 1.70
CA ASP A 130 9.41 -19.14 0.44
C ASP A 130 8.48 -18.13 -0.25
N GLY A 131 8.38 -18.23 -1.57
CA GLY A 131 7.55 -17.33 -2.37
C GLY A 131 6.09 -17.34 -1.98
N PRO A 132 5.43 -18.52 -1.86
CA PRO A 132 4.03 -18.59 -1.45
C PRO A 132 3.74 -17.98 -0.08
N ALA A 133 4.61 -18.16 0.91
CA ALA A 133 4.44 -17.57 2.24
C ALA A 133 4.56 -16.05 2.20
N ALA A 134 5.54 -15.52 1.45
CA ALA A 134 5.70 -14.07 1.25
C ALA A 134 4.49 -13.48 0.52
N ALA A 135 4.01 -14.14 -0.53
CA ALA A 135 2.84 -13.73 -1.28
C ALA A 135 1.60 -13.64 -0.38
N ALA A 136 1.35 -14.67 0.41
CA ALA A 136 0.21 -14.73 1.33
C ALA A 136 0.26 -13.57 2.36
N ARG A 137 1.44 -13.25 2.84
CA ARG A 137 1.64 -12.14 3.79
C ARG A 137 1.30 -10.79 3.17
N PHE A 138 1.79 -10.52 1.96
CA PHE A 138 1.46 -9.28 1.26
C PHE A 138 -0.03 -9.21 0.88
N GLU A 139 -0.63 -10.32 0.46
CA GLU A 139 -2.07 -10.35 0.17
C GLU A 139 -2.90 -9.98 1.39
N THR A 140 -2.52 -10.46 2.58
CA THR A 140 -3.18 -10.07 3.84
C THR A 140 -3.03 -8.57 4.11
N ILE A 141 -1.85 -8.00 3.85
CA ILE A 141 -1.63 -6.56 3.96
C ILE A 141 -2.54 -5.79 2.99
N TYR A 142 -2.63 -6.24 1.74
CA TYR A 142 -3.48 -5.58 0.74
C TYR A 142 -4.97 -5.64 1.12
N GLU A 143 -5.43 -6.75 1.64
CA GLU A 143 -6.80 -6.88 2.17
C GLU A 143 -7.05 -5.87 3.30
N GLY A 144 -6.06 -5.66 4.17
CA GLY A 144 -6.11 -4.63 5.21
C GLY A 144 -6.20 -3.21 4.63
N ILE A 145 -5.46 -2.94 3.57
CA ILE A 145 -5.51 -1.65 2.86
C ILE A 145 -6.92 -1.42 2.28
N PHE A 146 -7.44 -2.39 1.52
CA PHE A 146 -8.78 -2.28 0.95
C PHE A 146 -9.85 -2.11 2.04
N GLY A 147 -9.75 -2.87 3.12
CA GLY A 147 -10.65 -2.77 4.27
C GLY A 147 -10.62 -1.38 4.91
N GLY A 148 -9.43 -0.81 5.03
CA GLY A 148 -9.25 0.54 5.56
C GLY A 148 -9.92 1.60 4.67
N PHE A 149 -9.71 1.52 3.37
CA PHE A 149 -10.37 2.43 2.41
C PHE A 149 -11.88 2.28 2.44
N ARG A 150 -12.40 1.04 2.41
CA ARG A 150 -13.85 0.82 2.48
C ARG A 150 -14.44 1.39 3.76
N SER A 151 -13.81 1.14 4.90
CA SER A 151 -14.29 1.64 6.20
C SER A 151 -14.25 3.16 6.28
N TYR A 152 -13.23 3.78 5.70
CA TYR A 152 -13.11 5.25 5.69
C TYR A 152 -14.28 5.90 4.94
N PHE A 153 -14.71 5.32 3.83
CA PHE A 153 -15.79 5.84 2.99
C PHE A 153 -17.17 5.26 3.32
N SER A 154 -17.26 4.35 4.28
CA SER A 154 -18.53 3.74 4.73
C SER A 154 -18.61 3.84 6.25
N PRO A 155 -18.83 5.05 6.82
CA PRO A 155 -18.90 5.24 8.26
C PRO A 155 -20.11 4.54 8.89
#